data_f3ce6d0bb5de867bce4a0554d6653892
#
_entry.id   f3ce6d0bb5de867bce4a0554d6653892
#
_cell.length_a   1.000
_cell.length_b   1.000
_cell.length_c   1.000
_cell.angle_alpha   90.00
_cell.angle_beta   90.00
_cell.angle_gamma   90.00
#
_symmetry.space_group_name_H-M   'P 1'
#
loop_
_entity.id
_entity.type
_entity.pdbx_description
1 polymer ?
#
loop_
_entity_poly.entity_id
_entity_poly.type
_entity_poly.pdbx_seq_one_letter_code
_entity_poly.pdbx_strand_id
1 'polypeptide(L)'
;MTVPAQVAGQCQRWERAGCTAVLAGWDGQVRGAVAVADTVKPSAAAAVAGLRGLGLRTVLLTGDSQATAQAVAAEVGTDEVIAGALPGHKVAVIKDLQARAHRVAMVGDGVNDGPALAAADLGLALGTGTDVALTAADLILLRDDLGAVPDAIRLARATLATIRGNLTWAFGYNIAAIPLAAAGFLNPLIAGAAMAASSAFVVANSVRLRRFGTPAAAPHRGRRPHRAGPVQDRVSARGMEPAESPEQVASCRE
;
A
#
# COMPACT_ATOMS: atom_id res chain seq x y z
N MET A 1 -29.56 -22.27 8.97
CA MET A 1 -29.46 -21.51 10.26
C MET A 1 -30.30 -20.27 10.12
N THR A 2 -31.27 -20.06 11.02
CA THR A 2 -32.12 -18.86 10.98
C THR A 2 -31.48 -17.78 11.85
N VAL A 3 -31.26 -16.60 11.28
CA VAL A 3 -30.70 -15.44 12.02
C VAL A 3 -31.85 -14.67 12.65
N PRO A 4 -31.87 -14.47 13.98
CA PRO A 4 -32.90 -13.67 14.63
C PRO A 4 -32.92 -12.23 14.08
N ALA A 5 -34.11 -11.65 13.90
CA ALA A 5 -34.28 -10.33 13.29
C ALA A 5 -33.46 -9.23 14.00
N GLN A 6 -33.38 -9.30 15.33
CA GLN A 6 -32.56 -8.36 16.12
C GLN A 6 -31.07 -8.44 15.80
N VAL A 7 -30.54 -9.69 15.67
CA VAL A 7 -29.13 -9.91 15.31
C VAL A 7 -28.86 -9.44 13.88
N ALA A 8 -29.77 -9.75 12.96
CA ALA A 8 -29.66 -9.30 11.57
C ALA A 8 -29.66 -7.77 11.47
N GLY A 9 -30.53 -7.08 12.18
CA GLY A 9 -30.57 -5.62 12.22
C GLY A 9 -29.31 -4.99 12.85
N GLN A 10 -28.71 -5.68 13.85
CA GLN A 10 -27.45 -5.22 14.43
C GLN A 10 -26.28 -5.40 13.47
N CYS A 11 -26.20 -6.55 12.79
CA CYS A 11 -25.19 -6.79 11.77
C CYS A 11 -25.24 -5.74 10.65
N GLN A 12 -26.42 -5.42 10.14
CA GLN A 12 -26.58 -4.37 9.13
C GLN A 12 -26.14 -2.99 9.62
N ARG A 13 -26.35 -2.64 10.89
CA ARG A 13 -25.84 -1.39 11.46
C ARG A 13 -24.32 -1.36 11.49
N TRP A 14 -23.69 -2.45 11.93
CA TRP A 14 -22.24 -2.58 11.96
C TRP A 14 -21.62 -2.54 10.56
N GLU A 15 -22.21 -3.26 9.61
CA GLU A 15 -21.75 -3.22 8.21
C GLU A 15 -21.85 -1.82 7.59
N ARG A 16 -22.91 -1.07 7.89
CA ARG A 16 -23.02 0.35 7.46
C ARG A 16 -21.98 1.25 8.12
N ALA A 17 -21.52 0.88 9.32
CA ALA A 17 -20.45 1.60 10.03
C ALA A 17 -19.03 1.14 9.59
N GLY A 18 -18.90 0.26 8.58
CA GLY A 18 -17.63 -0.23 8.09
C GLY A 18 -17.06 -1.43 8.83
N CYS A 19 -17.84 -2.07 9.72
CA CYS A 19 -17.41 -3.26 10.46
C CYS A 19 -17.84 -4.53 9.72
N THR A 20 -17.07 -5.61 9.85
CA THR A 20 -17.45 -6.94 9.40
C THR A 20 -18.20 -7.66 10.53
N ALA A 21 -19.45 -8.07 10.29
CA ALA A 21 -20.25 -8.80 11.25
C ALA A 21 -19.97 -10.31 11.15
N VAL A 22 -19.47 -10.91 12.22
CA VAL A 22 -19.25 -12.36 12.34
C VAL A 22 -20.34 -12.94 13.22
N LEU A 23 -21.10 -13.91 12.68
CA LEU A 23 -22.16 -14.60 13.43
C LEU A 23 -21.55 -15.75 14.25
N ALA A 24 -21.95 -15.84 15.51
CA ALA A 24 -21.65 -16.96 16.38
C ALA A 24 -22.92 -17.77 16.67
N GLY A 25 -22.85 -19.10 16.54
CA GLY A 25 -23.99 -19.97 16.78
C GLY A 25 -23.59 -21.38 17.13
N TRP A 26 -24.44 -22.05 17.93
CA TRP A 26 -24.34 -23.46 18.27
C TRP A 26 -25.75 -24.07 18.38
N ASP A 27 -25.84 -25.40 18.34
CA ASP A 27 -27.11 -26.13 18.30
C ASP A 27 -28.04 -25.70 17.14
N GLY A 28 -27.46 -25.38 15.98
CA GLY A 28 -28.23 -24.98 14.78
C GLY A 28 -28.85 -23.59 14.84
N GLN A 29 -28.61 -22.81 15.90
CA GLN A 29 -29.14 -21.46 16.09
C GLN A 29 -28.02 -20.39 16.17
N VAL A 30 -28.27 -19.23 15.59
CA VAL A 30 -27.41 -18.07 15.81
C VAL A 30 -27.72 -17.49 17.19
N ARG A 31 -26.70 -17.39 18.03
CA ARG A 31 -26.80 -16.95 19.44
C ARG A 31 -26.28 -15.52 19.63
N GLY A 32 -25.44 -15.04 18.70
CA GLY A 32 -24.92 -13.70 18.78
C GLY A 32 -24.14 -13.30 17.52
N ALA A 33 -23.67 -12.08 17.52
CA ALA A 33 -22.77 -11.57 16.50
C ALA A 33 -21.66 -10.74 17.15
N VAL A 34 -20.50 -10.70 16.51
CA VAL A 34 -19.35 -9.88 16.90
C VAL A 34 -19.02 -8.97 15.74
N ALA A 35 -18.83 -7.67 16.02
CA ALA A 35 -18.31 -6.73 15.04
C ALA A 35 -16.78 -6.78 15.06
N VAL A 36 -16.18 -7.01 13.90
CA VAL A 36 -14.74 -6.91 13.69
C VAL A 36 -14.52 -5.69 12.79
N ALA A 37 -13.76 -4.73 13.28
CA ALA A 37 -13.36 -3.57 12.49
C ALA A 37 -11.85 -3.60 12.34
N ASP A 38 -11.38 -3.46 11.11
CA ASP A 38 -9.98 -3.17 10.85
C ASP A 38 -9.84 -1.65 10.68
N THR A 39 -8.86 -1.08 11.34
CA THR A 39 -8.62 0.36 11.27
C THR A 39 -7.85 0.70 10.00
N VAL A 40 -8.38 1.62 9.21
CA VAL A 40 -7.67 2.15 8.05
C VAL A 40 -6.35 2.78 8.52
N LYS A 41 -5.23 2.38 7.90
CA LYS A 41 -3.91 2.95 8.25
C LYS A 41 -3.94 4.48 8.05
N PRO A 42 -3.45 5.25 9.02
CA PRO A 42 -3.52 6.74 8.95
C PRO A 42 -2.87 7.34 7.70
N SER A 43 -1.93 6.62 7.10
CA SER A 43 -1.25 7.03 5.86
C SER A 43 -2.03 6.70 4.58
N ALA A 44 -3.11 5.91 4.65
CA ALA A 44 -3.79 5.38 3.47
C ALA A 44 -4.35 6.47 2.56
N ALA A 45 -5.09 7.44 3.11
CA ALA A 45 -5.65 8.54 2.34
C ALA A 45 -4.55 9.39 1.66
N ALA A 46 -3.47 9.69 2.40
CA ALA A 46 -2.33 10.43 1.85
C ALA A 46 -1.60 9.66 0.75
N ALA A 47 -1.47 8.33 0.91
CA ALA A 47 -0.87 7.46 -0.10
C ALA A 47 -1.72 7.42 -1.38
N VAL A 48 -3.04 7.24 -1.26
CA VAL A 48 -3.98 7.27 -2.40
C VAL A 48 -3.93 8.62 -3.11
N ALA A 49 -3.97 9.72 -2.39
CA ALA A 49 -3.83 11.06 -2.97
C ALA A 49 -2.47 11.23 -3.67
N GLY A 50 -1.39 10.70 -3.10
CA GLY A 50 -0.06 10.70 -3.70
C GLY A 50 0.00 9.91 -5.02
N LEU A 51 -0.65 8.76 -5.09
CA LEU A 51 -0.75 7.93 -6.31
C LEU A 51 -1.56 8.63 -7.40
N ARG A 52 -2.69 9.24 -7.04
CA ARG A 52 -3.50 10.04 -7.97
C ARG A 52 -2.72 11.24 -8.51
N GLY A 53 -1.93 11.90 -7.65
CA GLY A 53 -1.02 12.99 -8.07
C GLY A 53 0.07 12.53 -9.05
N LEU A 54 0.39 11.25 -9.11
CA LEU A 54 1.28 10.63 -10.10
C LEU A 54 0.56 10.20 -11.38
N GLY A 55 -0.74 10.50 -11.52
CA GLY A 55 -1.56 10.12 -12.66
C GLY A 55 -1.97 8.64 -12.66
N LEU A 56 -1.97 8.00 -11.49
CA LEU A 56 -2.37 6.59 -11.34
C LEU A 56 -3.82 6.52 -10.88
N ARG A 57 -4.58 5.60 -11.46
CA ARG A 57 -5.92 5.23 -11.01
C ARG A 57 -5.78 4.23 -9.86
N THR A 58 -6.58 4.41 -8.83
CA THR A 58 -6.55 3.60 -7.60
C THR A 58 -7.80 2.74 -7.49
N VAL A 59 -7.62 1.45 -7.24
CA VAL A 59 -8.71 0.47 -7.09
C VAL A 59 -8.56 -0.21 -5.73
N LEU A 60 -9.59 -0.16 -4.90
CA LEU A 60 -9.69 -0.95 -3.69
C LEU A 60 -10.23 -2.33 -4.02
N LEU A 61 -9.41 -3.36 -3.85
CA LEU A 61 -9.76 -4.76 -4.14
C LEU A 61 -9.74 -5.56 -2.82
N THR A 62 -10.91 -5.83 -2.27
CA THR A 62 -11.05 -6.46 -0.94
C THR A 62 -12.03 -7.63 -0.94
N GLY A 63 -11.82 -8.57 0.02
CA GLY A 63 -12.77 -9.64 0.30
C GLY A 63 -13.97 -9.22 1.17
N ASP A 64 -13.95 -8.00 1.69
CA ASP A 64 -15.00 -7.47 2.56
C ASP A 64 -16.34 -7.28 1.83
N SER A 65 -17.38 -7.05 2.64
CA SER A 65 -18.71 -6.71 2.10
C SER A 65 -18.70 -5.42 1.30
N GLN A 66 -19.62 -5.27 0.35
CA GLN A 66 -19.75 -4.06 -0.46
C GLN A 66 -19.92 -2.81 0.40
N ALA A 67 -20.66 -2.91 1.51
CA ALA A 67 -20.90 -1.77 2.40
C ALA A 67 -19.61 -1.32 3.11
N THR A 68 -18.85 -2.29 3.66
CA THR A 68 -17.55 -2.04 4.32
C THR A 68 -16.55 -1.45 3.33
N ALA A 69 -16.43 -2.06 2.15
CA ALA A 69 -15.50 -1.61 1.12
C ALA A 69 -15.80 -0.17 0.64
N GLN A 70 -17.08 0.19 0.49
CA GLN A 70 -17.49 1.55 0.13
C GLN A 70 -17.18 2.56 1.23
N ALA A 71 -17.37 2.20 2.51
CA ALA A 71 -17.03 3.06 3.63
C ALA A 71 -15.52 3.37 3.66
N VAL A 72 -14.68 2.33 3.53
CA VAL A 72 -13.22 2.47 3.45
C VAL A 72 -12.81 3.30 2.23
N ALA A 73 -13.40 3.02 1.07
CA ALA A 73 -13.07 3.75 -0.17
C ALA A 73 -13.42 5.25 -0.07
N ALA A 74 -14.53 5.58 0.57
CA ALA A 74 -14.92 6.97 0.81
C ALA A 74 -13.93 7.68 1.76
N GLU A 75 -13.41 6.97 2.77
CA GLU A 75 -12.42 7.51 3.72
C GLU A 75 -11.06 7.73 3.06
N VAL A 76 -10.57 6.76 2.26
CA VAL A 76 -9.23 6.85 1.64
C VAL A 76 -9.24 7.56 0.29
N GLY A 77 -10.40 7.69 -0.36
CA GLY A 77 -10.56 8.40 -1.62
C GLY A 77 -10.12 7.61 -2.84
N THR A 78 -10.33 6.27 -2.90
CA THR A 78 -10.03 5.46 -4.07
C THR A 78 -10.98 5.75 -5.24
N ASP A 79 -10.54 5.53 -6.49
CA ASP A 79 -11.32 5.83 -7.69
C ASP A 79 -12.36 4.73 -8.00
N GLU A 80 -12.09 3.48 -7.58
CA GLU A 80 -12.93 2.32 -7.83
C GLU A 80 -12.88 1.34 -6.67
N VAL A 81 -13.96 0.58 -6.49
CA VAL A 81 -14.10 -0.44 -5.44
C VAL A 81 -14.57 -1.75 -6.03
N ILE A 82 -13.87 -2.83 -5.73
CA ILE A 82 -14.22 -4.20 -6.04
C ILE A 82 -14.24 -4.99 -4.73
N ALA A 83 -15.45 -5.23 -4.22
CA ALA A 83 -15.69 -5.91 -2.96
C ALA A 83 -15.99 -7.40 -3.15
N GLY A 84 -15.93 -8.17 -2.06
CA GLY A 84 -16.24 -9.60 -2.07
C GLY A 84 -15.30 -10.44 -2.92
N ALA A 85 -14.09 -9.95 -3.17
CA ALA A 85 -13.11 -10.60 -4.03
C ALA A 85 -12.40 -11.73 -3.29
N LEU A 86 -12.74 -12.97 -3.59
CA LEU A 86 -11.98 -14.15 -3.18
C LEU A 86 -10.58 -14.15 -3.84
N PRO A 87 -9.59 -14.90 -3.31
CA PRO A 87 -8.22 -14.89 -3.84
C PRO A 87 -8.13 -15.14 -5.35
N GLY A 88 -8.85 -16.13 -5.89
CA GLY A 88 -8.91 -16.39 -7.32
C GLY A 88 -9.56 -15.27 -8.12
N HIS A 89 -10.53 -14.56 -7.56
CA HIS A 89 -11.16 -13.41 -8.20
C HIS A 89 -10.22 -12.22 -8.27
N LYS A 90 -9.36 -12.00 -7.26
CA LYS A 90 -8.33 -10.95 -7.30
C LYS A 90 -7.41 -11.11 -8.52
N VAL A 91 -6.97 -12.34 -8.80
CA VAL A 91 -6.16 -12.65 -9.99
C VAL A 91 -6.93 -12.38 -11.28
N ALA A 92 -8.21 -12.75 -11.36
CA ALA A 92 -9.04 -12.52 -12.52
C ALA A 92 -9.22 -11.03 -12.83
N VAL A 93 -9.42 -10.20 -11.80
CA VAL A 93 -9.53 -8.74 -11.93
C VAL A 93 -8.23 -8.15 -12.50
N ILE A 94 -7.07 -8.57 -11.99
CA ILE A 94 -5.77 -8.10 -12.48
C ILE A 94 -5.61 -8.44 -13.95
N LYS A 95 -5.90 -9.69 -14.34
CA LYS A 95 -5.83 -10.14 -15.74
C LYS A 95 -6.79 -9.40 -16.66
N ASP A 96 -8.00 -9.10 -16.20
CA ASP A 96 -8.96 -8.31 -16.98
C ASP A 96 -8.46 -6.87 -17.21
N LEU A 97 -7.89 -6.23 -16.19
CA LEU A 97 -7.27 -4.92 -16.35
C LEU A 97 -6.08 -4.96 -17.33
N GLN A 98 -5.24 -5.99 -17.25
CA GLN A 98 -4.12 -6.19 -18.17
C GLN A 98 -4.60 -6.45 -19.60
N ALA A 99 -5.70 -7.22 -19.80
CA ALA A 99 -6.31 -7.46 -21.10
C ALA A 99 -6.84 -6.18 -21.75
N ARG A 100 -7.21 -5.17 -20.94
CA ARG A 100 -7.57 -3.82 -21.38
C ARG A 100 -6.38 -2.91 -21.59
N ALA A 101 -5.17 -3.45 -21.70
CA ALA A 101 -3.90 -2.74 -21.89
C ALA A 101 -3.50 -1.81 -20.73
N HIS A 102 -4.04 -2.03 -19.53
CA HIS A 102 -3.55 -1.34 -18.33
C HIS A 102 -2.32 -2.05 -17.74
N ARG A 103 -1.38 -1.25 -17.22
CA ARG A 103 -0.31 -1.76 -16.36
C ARG A 103 -0.78 -1.73 -14.92
N VAL A 104 -0.74 -2.89 -14.27
CA VAL A 104 -1.33 -3.09 -12.95
C VAL A 104 -0.21 -3.27 -11.93
N ALA A 105 -0.20 -2.40 -10.91
CA ALA A 105 0.56 -2.61 -9.70
C ALA A 105 -0.38 -3.11 -8.60
N MET A 106 -0.04 -4.22 -7.97
CA MET A 106 -0.77 -4.78 -6.83
C MET A 106 0.01 -4.51 -5.55
N VAL A 107 -0.67 -3.98 -4.54
CA VAL A 107 -0.11 -3.79 -3.18
C VAL A 107 -0.87 -4.70 -2.23
N GLY A 108 -0.16 -5.52 -1.48
CA GLY A 108 -0.77 -6.45 -0.53
C GLY A 108 0.20 -6.83 0.60
N ASP A 109 -0.33 -7.46 1.64
CA ASP A 109 0.42 -7.91 2.82
C ASP A 109 0.03 -9.32 3.29
N GLY A 110 -1.07 -9.86 2.80
CA GLY A 110 -1.65 -11.13 3.24
C GLY A 110 -1.27 -12.35 2.41
N VAL A 111 -1.42 -13.53 3.01
CA VAL A 111 -1.25 -14.83 2.33
C VAL A 111 -2.14 -14.94 1.09
N ASN A 112 -3.36 -14.39 1.17
CA ASN A 112 -4.36 -14.45 0.11
C ASN A 112 -4.01 -13.54 -1.08
N ASP A 113 -3.07 -12.64 -0.94
CA ASP A 113 -2.66 -11.69 -1.97
C ASP A 113 -1.48 -12.20 -2.82
N GLY A 114 -0.75 -13.25 -2.35
CA GLY A 114 0.40 -13.81 -3.06
C GLY A 114 0.14 -14.10 -4.54
N PRO A 115 -0.92 -14.85 -4.91
CA PRO A 115 -1.23 -15.10 -6.32
C PRO A 115 -1.57 -13.84 -7.11
N ALA A 116 -2.18 -12.83 -6.47
CA ALA A 116 -2.51 -11.56 -7.12
C ALA A 116 -1.26 -10.67 -7.29
N LEU A 117 -0.36 -10.65 -6.30
CA LEU A 117 0.95 -9.98 -6.39
C LEU A 117 1.77 -10.54 -7.54
N ALA A 118 1.86 -11.87 -7.65
CA ALA A 118 2.59 -12.54 -8.73
C ALA A 118 1.96 -12.37 -10.12
N ALA A 119 0.64 -12.13 -10.21
CA ALA A 119 -0.06 -11.94 -11.48
C ALA A 119 0.01 -10.50 -11.99
N ALA A 120 0.31 -9.53 -11.14
CA ALA A 120 0.41 -8.12 -11.50
C ALA A 120 1.65 -7.83 -12.36
N ASP A 121 1.67 -6.68 -13.07
CA ASP A 121 2.89 -6.20 -13.76
C ASP A 121 3.95 -5.71 -12.74
N LEU A 122 3.51 -5.37 -11.53
CA LEU A 122 4.36 -5.02 -10.39
C LEU A 122 3.67 -5.42 -9.10
N GLY A 123 4.20 -6.41 -8.40
CA GLY A 123 3.79 -6.80 -7.06
C GLY A 123 4.58 -6.04 -5.99
N LEU A 124 3.88 -5.36 -5.07
CA LEU A 124 4.49 -4.66 -3.94
C LEU A 124 3.97 -5.27 -2.63
N ALA A 125 4.86 -5.81 -1.81
CA ALA A 125 4.52 -6.28 -0.47
C ALA A 125 4.99 -5.28 0.59
N LEU A 126 4.16 -5.09 1.64
CA LEU A 126 4.57 -4.35 2.83
C LEU A 126 5.47 -5.25 3.70
N GLY A 127 6.47 -4.67 4.35
CA GLY A 127 7.48 -5.42 5.12
C GLY A 127 6.96 -6.19 6.34
N THR A 128 5.74 -5.86 6.79
CA THR A 128 4.97 -6.62 7.80
C THR A 128 4.13 -7.74 7.19
N GLY A 129 4.16 -7.88 5.87
CA GLY A 129 3.42 -8.92 5.14
C GLY A 129 3.89 -10.33 5.48
N THR A 130 3.06 -11.30 5.14
CA THR A 130 3.38 -12.71 5.32
C THR A 130 4.51 -13.16 4.39
N ASP A 131 5.23 -14.22 4.76
CA ASP A 131 6.32 -14.79 3.94
C ASP A 131 5.85 -15.12 2.51
N VAL A 132 4.59 -15.53 2.34
CA VAL A 132 3.99 -15.81 1.03
C VAL A 132 3.87 -14.54 0.18
N ALA A 133 3.39 -13.45 0.77
CA ALA A 133 3.28 -12.17 0.08
C ALA A 133 4.66 -11.60 -0.27
N LEU A 134 5.62 -11.69 0.67
CA LEU A 134 6.99 -11.24 0.47
C LEU A 134 7.71 -12.02 -0.64
N THR A 135 7.48 -13.34 -0.73
CA THR A 135 8.07 -14.18 -1.77
C THR A 135 7.45 -13.97 -3.15
N ALA A 136 6.17 -13.58 -3.20
CA ALA A 136 5.43 -13.37 -4.44
C ALA A 136 5.58 -11.96 -5.03
N ALA A 137 6.10 -11.00 -4.26
CA ALA A 137 6.23 -9.61 -4.67
C ALA A 137 7.56 -9.34 -5.39
N ASP A 138 7.51 -8.43 -6.38
CA ASP A 138 8.72 -7.92 -7.06
C ASP A 138 9.47 -6.91 -6.19
N LEU A 139 8.76 -6.19 -5.31
CA LEU A 139 9.32 -5.16 -4.45
C LEU A 139 8.77 -5.28 -3.03
N ILE A 140 9.68 -5.30 -2.05
CA ILE A 140 9.34 -5.31 -0.63
C ILE A 140 9.57 -3.92 -0.06
N LEU A 141 8.52 -3.31 0.49
CA LEU A 141 8.58 -2.02 1.16
C LEU A 141 8.82 -2.26 2.65
N LEU A 142 10.04 -1.97 3.12
CA LEU A 142 10.46 -2.27 4.50
C LEU A 142 9.68 -1.49 5.58
N ARG A 143 9.07 -0.37 5.20
CA ARG A 143 8.22 0.42 6.12
C ARG A 143 6.79 -0.11 6.07
N ASP A 144 6.18 -0.29 7.22
CA ASP A 144 4.74 -0.59 7.34
C ASP A 144 3.91 0.69 7.19
N ASP A 145 4.11 1.37 6.08
CA ASP A 145 3.49 2.64 5.75
C ASP A 145 3.14 2.67 4.25
N LEU A 146 1.87 2.83 3.94
CA LEU A 146 1.39 2.92 2.56
C LEU A 146 1.98 4.12 1.81
N GLY A 147 2.45 5.16 2.49
CA GLY A 147 3.17 6.28 1.90
C GLY A 147 4.47 5.86 1.20
N ALA A 148 5.03 4.70 1.56
CA ALA A 148 6.19 4.14 0.86
C ALA A 148 5.89 3.77 -0.61
N VAL A 149 4.63 3.46 -0.97
CA VAL A 149 4.24 3.08 -2.34
C VAL A 149 4.42 4.25 -3.33
N PRO A 150 3.79 5.42 -3.14
CA PRO A 150 4.04 6.56 -4.03
C PRO A 150 5.50 7.02 -4.00
N ASP A 151 6.22 6.89 -2.89
CA ASP A 151 7.63 7.24 -2.81
C ASP A 151 8.51 6.32 -3.66
N ALA A 152 8.25 4.99 -3.62
CA ALA A 152 8.94 4.02 -4.47
C ALA A 152 8.72 4.29 -5.97
N ILE A 153 7.50 4.62 -6.37
CA ILE A 153 7.16 4.94 -7.76
C ILE A 153 7.86 6.25 -8.20
N ARG A 154 7.86 7.27 -7.34
CA ARG A 154 8.60 8.53 -7.62
C ARG A 154 10.09 8.27 -7.80
N LEU A 155 10.68 7.48 -6.90
CA LEU A 155 12.11 7.12 -6.96
C LEU A 155 12.43 6.34 -8.24
N ALA A 156 11.61 5.35 -8.60
CA ALA A 156 11.79 4.58 -9.83
C ALA A 156 11.73 5.48 -11.08
N ARG A 157 10.76 6.40 -11.16
CA ARG A 157 10.66 7.38 -12.26
C ARG A 157 11.86 8.31 -12.33
N ALA A 158 12.33 8.81 -11.19
CA ALA A 158 13.51 9.67 -11.12
C ALA A 158 14.79 8.91 -11.51
N THR A 159 14.92 7.67 -11.08
CA THR A 159 16.02 6.78 -11.46
C THR A 159 16.05 6.55 -12.97
N LEU A 160 14.90 6.24 -13.57
CA LEU A 160 14.80 6.04 -15.02
C LEU A 160 15.13 7.33 -15.80
N ALA A 161 14.67 8.49 -15.33
CA ALA A 161 14.98 9.78 -15.93
C ALA A 161 16.49 10.05 -15.88
N THR A 162 17.14 9.75 -14.75
CA THR A 162 18.59 9.90 -14.60
C THR A 162 19.35 8.96 -15.51
N ILE A 163 18.94 7.69 -15.62
CA ILE A 163 19.55 6.70 -16.53
C ILE A 163 19.44 7.19 -17.98
N ARG A 164 18.23 7.64 -18.41
CA ARG A 164 18.03 8.15 -19.76
C ARG A 164 18.90 9.39 -20.04
N GLY A 165 18.97 10.32 -19.09
CA GLY A 165 19.83 11.50 -19.20
C GLY A 165 21.31 11.15 -19.33
N ASN A 166 21.80 10.24 -18.50
CA ASN A 166 23.18 9.76 -18.56
C ASN A 166 23.50 9.08 -19.91
N LEU A 167 22.56 8.26 -20.39
CA LEU A 167 22.70 7.56 -21.66
C LEU A 167 22.70 8.54 -22.86
N THR A 168 21.77 9.50 -22.87
CA THR A 168 21.70 10.55 -23.88
C THR A 168 23.00 11.36 -23.93
N TRP A 169 23.53 11.71 -22.74
CA TRP A 169 24.82 12.43 -22.66
C TRP A 169 25.98 11.57 -23.20
N ALA A 170 26.06 10.30 -22.79
CA ALA A 170 27.12 9.40 -23.20
C ALA A 170 27.11 9.13 -24.71
N PHE A 171 25.93 8.93 -25.31
CA PHE A 171 25.82 8.76 -26.77
C PHE A 171 26.01 10.09 -27.52
N GLY A 172 25.45 11.19 -27.04
CA GLY A 172 25.54 12.50 -27.69
C GLY A 172 26.98 12.99 -27.82
N TYR A 173 27.74 12.86 -26.75
CA TYR A 173 29.17 13.20 -26.75
C TYR A 173 29.97 12.34 -27.75
N ASN A 174 29.73 11.03 -27.79
CA ASN A 174 30.43 10.13 -28.72
C ASN A 174 30.07 10.40 -30.17
N ILE A 175 28.79 10.66 -30.48
CA ILE A 175 28.31 11.03 -31.82
C ILE A 175 28.96 12.35 -32.31
N ALA A 176 29.17 13.30 -31.42
CA ALA A 176 29.87 14.56 -31.75
C ALA A 176 31.37 14.35 -31.85
N ALA A 177 31.99 13.53 -31.04
CA ALA A 177 33.43 13.33 -31.01
C ALA A 177 33.99 12.54 -32.24
N ILE A 178 33.22 11.57 -32.74
CA ILE A 178 33.65 10.69 -33.85
C ILE A 178 33.94 11.50 -35.12
N PRO A 179 33.06 12.37 -35.68
CA PRO A 179 33.35 13.16 -36.85
C PRO A 179 34.48 14.18 -36.64
N LEU A 180 34.59 14.75 -35.43
CA LEU A 180 35.70 15.64 -35.06
C LEU A 180 37.03 14.93 -35.08
N ALA A 181 37.08 13.68 -34.61
CA ALA A 181 38.26 12.81 -34.64
C ALA A 181 38.63 12.44 -36.11
N ALA A 182 37.64 12.06 -36.91
CA ALA A 182 37.82 11.72 -38.31
C ALA A 182 38.35 12.89 -39.14
N ALA A 183 37.95 14.13 -38.81
CA ALA A 183 38.43 15.37 -39.43
C ALA A 183 39.81 15.81 -38.88
N GLY A 184 40.43 15.08 -37.96
CA GLY A 184 41.77 15.39 -37.41
C GLY A 184 41.76 16.54 -36.35
N PHE A 185 40.61 17.05 -35.94
CA PHE A 185 40.52 18.11 -34.95
C PHE A 185 40.61 17.65 -33.48
N LEU A 186 40.68 16.34 -33.23
CA LEU A 186 40.68 15.79 -31.86
C LEU A 186 42.14 15.46 -31.45
N ASN A 187 42.66 16.26 -30.54
CA ASN A 187 43.90 15.94 -29.85
C ASN A 187 43.64 14.86 -28.79
N PRO A 188 44.51 13.81 -28.63
CA PRO A 188 44.34 12.77 -27.60
C PRO A 188 44.19 13.29 -26.18
N LEU A 189 44.83 14.39 -25.82
CA LEU A 189 44.72 15.01 -24.51
C LEU A 189 43.29 15.55 -24.29
N ILE A 190 42.75 16.23 -25.30
CA ILE A 190 41.38 16.80 -25.27
C ILE A 190 40.35 15.65 -25.19
N ALA A 191 40.53 14.58 -25.96
CA ALA A 191 39.67 13.40 -25.92
C ALA A 191 39.68 12.74 -24.55
N GLY A 192 40.84 12.55 -23.93
CA GLY A 192 40.98 12.01 -22.58
C GLY A 192 40.29 12.89 -21.51
N ALA A 193 40.50 14.20 -21.59
CA ALA A 193 39.86 15.14 -20.67
C ALA A 193 38.33 15.16 -20.81
N ALA A 194 37.80 15.12 -22.04
CA ALA A 194 36.37 15.05 -22.30
C ALA A 194 35.74 13.76 -21.76
N MET A 195 36.43 12.62 -21.92
CA MET A 195 35.99 11.33 -21.40
C MET A 195 35.98 11.32 -19.87
N ALA A 196 37.00 11.86 -19.21
CA ALA A 196 37.06 11.99 -17.77
C ALA A 196 35.93 12.90 -17.24
N ALA A 197 35.68 14.04 -17.89
CA ALA A 197 34.60 14.96 -17.53
C ALA A 197 33.22 14.30 -17.70
N SER A 198 33.00 13.55 -18.78
CA SER A 198 31.77 12.79 -19.01
C SER A 198 31.53 11.75 -17.92
N SER A 199 32.56 10.99 -17.53
CA SER A 199 32.47 10.02 -16.45
C SER A 199 32.14 10.69 -15.11
N ALA A 200 32.81 11.79 -14.80
CA ALA A 200 32.54 12.58 -13.58
C ALA A 200 31.10 13.10 -13.56
N PHE A 201 30.58 13.59 -14.70
CA PHE A 201 29.19 14.05 -14.82
C PHE A 201 28.19 12.92 -14.55
N VAL A 202 28.35 11.74 -15.16
CA VAL A 202 27.47 10.58 -14.96
C VAL A 202 27.45 10.15 -13.49
N VAL A 203 28.61 10.09 -12.85
CA VAL A 203 28.71 9.75 -11.42
C VAL A 203 28.02 10.82 -10.56
N ALA A 204 28.30 12.10 -10.78
CA ALA A 204 27.69 13.21 -10.03
C ALA A 204 26.17 13.21 -10.18
N ASN A 205 25.66 13.03 -11.40
CA ASN A 205 24.24 12.96 -11.69
C ASN A 205 23.56 11.74 -11.00
N SER A 206 24.23 10.60 -10.97
CA SER A 206 23.75 9.38 -10.29
C SER A 206 23.75 9.53 -8.77
N VAL A 207 24.81 10.15 -8.19
CA VAL A 207 24.90 10.41 -6.75
C VAL A 207 23.79 11.36 -6.27
N ARG A 208 23.28 12.23 -7.13
CA ARG A 208 22.15 13.12 -6.79
C ARG A 208 20.88 12.35 -6.40
N LEU A 209 20.68 11.12 -6.92
CA LEU A 209 19.59 10.24 -6.53
C LEU A 209 19.65 9.80 -5.05
N ARG A 210 20.81 9.77 -4.43
CA ARG A 210 20.94 9.44 -2.99
C ARG A 210 20.24 10.44 -2.08
N ARG A 211 20.01 11.66 -2.57
CA ARG A 211 19.27 12.73 -1.84
C ARG A 211 17.77 12.69 -2.16
N PHE A 212 17.33 11.77 -3.02
CA PHE A 212 15.93 11.60 -3.35
C PHE A 212 15.21 10.98 -2.15
N GLY A 213 14.14 11.60 -1.67
CA GLY A 213 13.29 11.02 -0.63
C GLY A 213 13.84 11.10 0.79
N THR A 214 14.77 12.02 1.11
CA THR A 214 14.88 12.46 2.49
C THR A 214 13.71 13.43 2.73
N PRO A 215 12.55 13.01 3.28
CA PRO A 215 11.56 13.95 3.76
C PRO A 215 12.29 14.76 4.82
N ALA A 216 12.18 16.08 4.77
CA ALA A 216 12.50 16.88 5.94
C ALA A 216 11.78 16.20 7.10
N ALA A 217 12.52 15.68 8.06
CA ALA A 217 11.97 15.00 9.21
C ALA A 217 10.91 15.93 9.80
N ALA A 218 9.64 15.56 9.62
CA ALA A 218 8.57 16.21 10.35
C ALA A 218 8.95 16.07 11.82
N PRO A 219 9.03 17.17 12.59
CA PRO A 219 9.42 17.08 13.98
C PRO A 219 8.44 16.12 14.64
N HIS A 220 8.96 14.98 15.10
CA HIS A 220 8.24 14.07 15.97
C HIS A 220 7.69 14.93 17.12
N ARG A 221 6.44 15.35 17.03
CA ARG A 221 5.70 15.83 18.19
C ARG A 221 5.68 14.65 19.15
N GLY A 222 6.53 14.73 20.16
CA GLY A 222 6.72 13.71 21.15
C GLY A 222 5.37 13.23 21.67
N ARG A 223 5.07 11.99 21.36
CA ARG A 223 4.00 11.25 22.01
C ARG A 223 4.39 11.19 23.48
N ARG A 224 3.72 11.98 24.31
CA ARG A 224 3.85 11.87 25.76
C ARG A 224 3.64 10.41 26.12
N PRO A 225 4.53 9.80 26.92
CA PRO A 225 4.33 8.42 27.33
C PRO A 225 3.00 8.36 28.12
N HIS A 226 2.09 7.53 27.62
CA HIS A 226 0.88 7.18 28.34
C HIS A 226 1.34 6.53 29.66
N ARG A 227 1.15 7.23 30.77
CA ARG A 227 1.33 6.67 32.09
C ARG A 227 0.37 5.48 32.21
N ALA A 228 0.91 4.28 32.13
CA ALA A 228 0.18 3.07 32.51
C ALA A 228 -0.18 3.22 33.99
N GLY A 229 -1.48 3.35 34.24
CA GLY A 229 -2.02 3.18 35.58
C GLY A 229 -1.88 1.70 36.01
N PRO A 230 -1.78 1.41 37.31
CA PRO A 230 -1.57 0.04 37.77
C PRO A 230 -2.77 -0.83 37.43
N VAL A 231 -2.51 -1.93 36.73
CA VAL A 231 -3.44 -3.03 36.52
C VAL A 231 -3.74 -3.63 37.90
N GLN A 232 -4.95 -3.40 38.40
CA GLN A 232 -5.45 -4.12 39.57
C GLN A 232 -6.09 -5.42 39.07
N ASP A 233 -5.35 -6.52 39.24
CA ASP A 233 -5.91 -7.86 39.25
C ASP A 233 -7.00 -7.97 40.31
N ARG A 234 -8.25 -8.04 39.88
CA ARG A 234 -9.35 -8.58 40.69
C ARG A 234 -10.07 -9.67 39.88
N VAL A 235 -9.53 -10.86 39.92
CA VAL A 235 -10.32 -12.06 39.74
C VAL A 235 -11.21 -12.19 40.97
N SER A 236 -12.49 -11.96 40.84
CA SER A 236 -13.49 -12.31 41.83
C SER A 236 -14.60 -13.06 41.11
N ALA A 237 -14.56 -14.37 41.26
CA ALA A 237 -15.67 -15.24 40.93
C ALA A 237 -16.81 -14.98 41.92
N ARG A 238 -17.96 -14.51 41.41
CA ARG A 238 -19.24 -14.60 42.11
C ARG A 238 -20.40 -14.59 41.13
N GLY A 239 -21.20 -15.70 41.22
CA GLY A 239 -22.65 -15.65 41.22
C GLY A 239 -23.33 -15.22 39.93
N MET A 240 -23.89 -16.16 39.28
CA MET A 240 -24.93 -16.07 38.27
C MET A 240 -26.17 -15.41 38.87
N GLU A 241 -26.60 -14.29 38.34
CA GLU A 241 -28.00 -13.83 38.38
C GLU A 241 -28.34 -13.06 37.10
N PRO A 242 -29.63 -13.09 36.66
CA PRO A 242 -29.97 -12.83 35.27
C PRO A 242 -30.34 -11.39 34.98
N ALA A 243 -30.07 -11.00 33.75
CA ALA A 243 -30.73 -9.99 32.90
C ALA A 243 -31.27 -8.70 33.54
N GLU A 244 -30.63 -7.58 33.21
CA GLU A 244 -31.37 -6.35 32.86
C GLU A 244 -30.52 -5.42 32.01
N SER A 245 -31.15 -5.05 30.89
CA SER A 245 -31.01 -3.82 30.07
C SER A 245 -29.81 -3.61 29.14
N PRO A 246 -30.11 -3.25 27.91
CA PRO A 246 -29.14 -3.10 26.83
C PRO A 246 -28.78 -1.63 26.63
N GLU A 247 -27.62 -1.22 27.08
CA GLU A 247 -27.00 0.04 26.62
C GLU A 247 -25.49 -0.04 26.80
N GLN A 248 -24.83 -0.71 25.85
CA GLN A 248 -23.44 -0.41 25.54
C GLN A 248 -23.28 -0.46 24.02
N VAL A 249 -23.59 0.66 23.40
CA VAL A 249 -23.12 1.01 22.06
C VAL A 249 -21.63 1.21 22.20
N ALA A 250 -20.83 0.16 21.94
CA ALA A 250 -19.41 0.33 21.71
C ALA A 250 -19.26 1.08 20.41
N SER A 251 -18.88 2.35 20.51
CA SER A 251 -18.52 3.21 19.40
C SER A 251 -17.39 2.53 18.62
N CYS A 252 -17.56 2.28 17.34
CA CYS A 252 -16.51 1.89 16.41
C CYS A 252 -15.54 3.05 16.07
N ARG A 253 -15.42 4.03 16.96
CA ARG A 253 -14.48 5.14 16.84
C ARG A 253 -13.77 5.32 18.17
N GLU A 254 -12.61 4.68 18.29
CA GLU A 254 -11.43 5.18 19.01
C GLU A 254 -10.17 4.50 18.48
#